data_112e27948328c5f778c1d099247faa15
#
_entry.id   112e27948328c5f778c1d099247faa15
#
_cell.length_a   1.000
_cell.length_b   1.000
_cell.length_c   1.000
_cell.angle_alpha   90.00
_cell.angle_beta   90.00
_cell.angle_gamma   90.00
#
_symmetry.space_group_name_H-M   'P 1'
#
loop_
_entity.id
_entity.type
_entity.pdbx_description
1 polymer ?
#
loop_
_entity_poly.entity_id
_entity_poly.type
_entity_poly.pdbx_seq_one_letter_code
_entity_poly.pdbx_strand_id
1 'polypeptide(L)'
;MKLKTFARRAAAAGAVLAALTLAALPALAAPKVQVSTTNAVADHADILSDETEQYVNDVSIKLSDACGAQIGVYTLDELLGSTTMEGFAYDVFNAWGLGSDDLDNGVLLLLAPNEADGGDYYIMRGDGLESQLSFSTLGSLLDEYMEPYWVNGDYDTG
;
A
#
# COMPACT_ATOMS: atom_id res chain seq x y z
N MET A 1 -8.16 -55.66 74.15
CA MET A 1 -7.71 -54.27 73.89
C MET A 1 -7.66 -54.09 72.43
N LYS A 2 -8.63 -53.35 71.83
CA LYS A 2 -8.81 -53.30 70.36
C LYS A 2 -8.29 -51.97 69.85
N LEU A 3 -7.28 -51.96 68.95
CA LEU A 3 -6.80 -50.79 68.22
C LEU A 3 -7.78 -50.48 67.07
N LYS A 4 -8.32 -49.29 67.07
CA LYS A 4 -9.09 -48.79 65.91
C LYS A 4 -8.19 -48.09 64.95
N THR A 5 -8.12 -48.63 63.77
CA THR A 5 -7.40 -48.04 62.62
C THR A 5 -8.23 -46.91 61.99
N PHE A 6 -7.70 -45.68 62.00
CA PHE A 6 -8.30 -44.54 61.25
C PHE A 6 -7.83 -44.55 59.83
N ALA A 7 -8.73 -44.79 58.90
CA ALA A 7 -8.48 -44.60 57.45
C ALA A 7 -8.61 -43.12 57.13
N ARG A 8 -7.50 -42.55 56.71
CA ARG A 8 -7.47 -41.19 56.11
C ARG A 8 -7.86 -41.29 54.65
N ARG A 9 -8.99 -40.73 54.32
CA ARG A 9 -9.40 -40.49 52.93
C ARG A 9 -8.65 -39.27 52.45
N ALA A 10 -7.72 -39.45 51.51
CA ALA A 10 -7.09 -38.37 50.75
C ALA A 10 -8.02 -38.00 49.60
N ALA A 11 -8.57 -36.80 49.63
CA ALA A 11 -9.31 -36.22 48.51
C ALA A 11 -8.27 -35.66 47.54
N ALA A 12 -8.19 -36.28 46.36
CA ALA A 12 -7.40 -35.75 45.23
C ALA A 12 -8.19 -34.60 44.59
N ALA A 13 -7.77 -33.37 44.84
CA ALA A 13 -8.24 -32.22 44.08
C ALA A 13 -7.53 -32.18 42.73
N GLY A 14 -8.24 -32.60 41.69
CA GLY A 14 -7.75 -32.45 40.29
C GLY A 14 -7.84 -31.00 39.88
N ALA A 15 -6.69 -30.33 39.77
CA ALA A 15 -6.57 -29.04 39.12
C ALA A 15 -6.62 -29.24 37.60
N VAL A 16 -7.73 -28.91 36.96
CA VAL A 16 -7.86 -28.80 35.54
C VAL A 16 -7.17 -27.50 35.09
N LEU A 17 -5.93 -27.60 34.62
CA LEU A 17 -5.28 -26.51 33.92
C LEU A 17 -5.93 -26.40 32.53
N ALA A 18 -6.86 -25.46 32.39
CA ALA A 18 -7.31 -25.04 31.06
C ALA A 18 -6.18 -24.23 30.39
N ALA A 19 -5.40 -24.90 29.54
CA ALA A 19 -4.46 -24.21 28.66
C ALA A 19 -5.28 -23.40 27.64
N LEU A 20 -5.40 -22.08 27.85
CA LEU A 20 -5.83 -21.15 26.81
C LEU A 20 -4.73 -21.13 25.74
N THR A 21 -4.91 -21.90 24.69
CA THR A 21 -4.13 -21.71 23.45
C THR A 21 -4.65 -20.44 22.82
N LEU A 22 -3.95 -19.32 23.05
CA LEU A 22 -4.10 -18.12 22.24
C LEU A 22 -3.66 -18.52 20.83
N ALA A 23 -4.61 -18.79 19.94
CA ALA A 23 -4.33 -18.88 18.52
C ALA A 23 -3.86 -17.48 18.09
N ALA A 24 -2.55 -17.33 17.91
CA ALA A 24 -1.99 -16.15 17.25
C ALA A 24 -2.56 -16.13 15.84
N LEU A 25 -3.48 -15.20 15.60
CA LEU A 25 -3.91 -14.90 14.22
C LEU A 25 -2.65 -14.47 13.46
N PRO A 26 -2.41 -15.00 12.25
CA PRO A 26 -1.33 -14.50 11.44
C PRO A 26 -1.57 -13.00 11.24
N ALA A 27 -0.65 -12.18 11.71
CA ALA A 27 -0.66 -10.77 11.36
C ALA A 27 -0.47 -10.71 9.85
N LEU A 28 -1.47 -10.19 9.13
CA LEU A 28 -1.33 -9.87 7.71
C LEU A 28 -0.18 -8.85 7.62
N ALA A 29 0.92 -9.28 7.03
CA ALA A 29 2.05 -8.39 6.82
C ALA A 29 1.67 -7.36 5.77
N ALA A 30 2.11 -6.11 5.97
CA ALA A 30 1.98 -5.09 4.94
C ALA A 30 2.59 -5.58 3.61
N PRO A 31 2.04 -5.20 2.46
CA PRO A 31 2.58 -5.56 1.17
C PRO A 31 4.03 -5.09 1.06
N LYS A 32 4.89 -5.91 0.46
CA LYS A 32 6.28 -5.51 0.20
C LYS A 32 6.31 -4.62 -1.02
N VAL A 33 6.97 -3.48 -0.90
CA VAL A 33 7.24 -2.61 -2.04
C VAL A 33 8.11 -3.35 -3.06
N GLN A 34 7.65 -3.42 -4.30
CA GLN A 34 8.35 -4.03 -5.43
C GLN A 34 8.33 -3.03 -6.58
N VAL A 35 9.42 -2.32 -6.78
CA VAL A 35 9.56 -1.30 -7.83
C VAL A 35 10.64 -1.71 -8.83
N SER A 36 10.53 -1.19 -10.06
CA SER A 36 11.53 -1.34 -11.09
C SER A 36 12.32 -0.04 -11.22
N THR A 37 13.63 -0.13 -11.38
CA THR A 37 14.48 1.05 -11.65
C THR A 37 14.47 1.45 -13.13
N THR A 38 13.80 0.68 -13.98
CA THR A 38 13.78 0.91 -15.44
C THR A 38 12.39 1.26 -15.98
N ASN A 39 11.34 0.98 -15.21
CA ASN A 39 9.96 1.22 -15.61
C ASN A 39 9.32 2.24 -14.66
N ALA A 40 8.50 3.11 -15.21
CA ALA A 40 7.70 4.07 -14.46
C ALA A 40 6.37 3.47 -13.97
N VAL A 41 6.06 2.23 -14.34
CA VAL A 41 4.85 1.52 -13.93
C VAL A 41 5.23 0.24 -13.20
N ALA A 42 4.54 -0.03 -12.10
CA ALA A 42 4.55 -1.27 -11.35
C ALA A 42 3.10 -1.72 -11.12
N ASP A 43 2.51 -2.34 -12.13
CA ASP A 43 1.11 -2.78 -12.11
C ASP A 43 0.99 -4.17 -11.47
N HIS A 44 0.80 -4.21 -10.14
CA HIS A 44 0.63 -5.46 -9.39
C HIS A 44 -0.83 -5.90 -9.28
N ALA A 45 -1.76 -5.00 -9.57
CA ALA A 45 -3.19 -5.30 -9.61
C ALA A 45 -3.67 -5.79 -10.99
N ASP A 46 -2.79 -5.71 -12.01
CA ASP A 46 -3.10 -6.11 -13.41
C ASP A 46 -4.34 -5.39 -13.95
N ILE A 47 -4.40 -4.06 -13.72
CA ILE A 47 -5.55 -3.20 -14.08
C ILE A 47 -5.25 -2.24 -15.23
N LEU A 48 -3.99 -2.10 -15.63
CA LEU A 48 -3.57 -1.24 -16.71
C LEU A 48 -3.29 -2.05 -17.98
N SER A 49 -3.60 -1.50 -19.14
CA SER A 49 -3.20 -2.11 -20.39
C SER A 49 -1.71 -1.87 -20.70
N ASP A 50 -1.12 -2.75 -21.50
CA ASP A 50 0.25 -2.59 -21.98
C ASP A 50 0.46 -1.21 -22.67
N GLU A 51 -0.59 -0.68 -23.33
CA GLU A 51 -0.56 0.61 -24.01
C GLU A 51 -0.47 1.77 -22.99
N THR A 52 -1.26 1.71 -21.92
CA THR A 52 -1.22 2.70 -20.83
C THR A 52 0.10 2.65 -20.08
N GLU A 53 0.61 1.46 -19.75
CA GLU A 53 1.93 1.32 -19.13
C GLU A 53 3.04 1.92 -20.00
N GLN A 54 3.04 1.62 -21.30
CA GLN A 54 4.02 2.17 -22.23
C GLN A 54 3.91 3.69 -22.32
N TYR A 55 2.68 4.23 -22.37
CA TYR A 55 2.47 5.68 -22.42
C TYR A 55 3.05 6.37 -21.18
N VAL A 56 2.78 5.86 -19.97
CA VAL A 56 3.33 6.41 -18.73
C VAL A 56 4.85 6.35 -18.72
N ASN A 57 5.44 5.23 -19.15
CA ASN A 57 6.89 5.08 -19.26
C ASN A 57 7.49 6.13 -20.22
N ASP A 58 6.90 6.31 -21.41
CA ASP A 58 7.36 7.27 -22.40
C ASP A 58 7.27 8.72 -21.91
N VAL A 59 6.21 9.06 -21.17
CA VAL A 59 6.03 10.37 -20.56
C VAL A 59 7.07 10.61 -19.47
N SER A 60 7.28 9.64 -18.58
CA SER A 60 8.25 9.74 -17.51
C SER A 60 9.68 9.91 -18.02
N ILE A 61 10.06 9.16 -19.08
CA ILE A 61 11.37 9.32 -19.77
C ILE A 61 11.51 10.73 -20.33
N LYS A 62 10.51 11.23 -21.06
CA LYS A 62 10.55 12.59 -21.64
C LYS A 62 10.68 13.68 -20.58
N LEU A 63 10.01 13.53 -19.45
CA LEU A 63 10.12 14.45 -18.31
C LEU A 63 11.52 14.39 -17.69
N SER A 64 12.05 13.20 -17.50
CA SER A 64 13.41 12.98 -16.97
C SER A 64 14.46 13.63 -17.85
N ASP A 65 14.36 13.44 -19.17
CA ASP A 65 15.29 14.04 -20.15
C ASP A 65 15.18 15.57 -20.20
N ALA A 66 13.98 16.12 -20.01
CA ALA A 66 13.73 17.55 -20.11
C ALA A 66 14.10 18.33 -18.83
N CYS A 67 13.86 17.77 -17.66
CA CYS A 67 13.99 18.50 -16.39
C CYS A 67 14.32 17.63 -15.19
N GLY A 68 14.62 16.35 -15.37
CA GLY A 68 14.89 15.40 -14.29
C GLY A 68 13.66 14.95 -13.50
N ALA A 69 12.46 15.45 -13.84
CA ALA A 69 11.23 15.00 -13.19
C ALA A 69 10.82 13.60 -13.65
N GLN A 70 10.21 12.83 -12.76
CA GLN A 70 9.72 11.49 -13.08
C GLN A 70 8.32 11.28 -12.52
N ILE A 71 7.52 10.54 -13.27
CA ILE A 71 6.21 10.04 -12.81
C ILE A 71 6.32 8.54 -12.61
N GLY A 72 5.75 8.03 -11.51
CA GLY A 72 5.58 6.61 -11.25
C GLY A 72 4.11 6.29 -11.01
N VAL A 73 3.65 5.15 -11.53
CA VAL A 73 2.34 4.57 -11.23
C VAL A 73 2.55 3.22 -10.57
N TYR A 74 1.98 3.04 -9.40
CA TYR A 74 2.03 1.79 -8.64
C TYR A 74 0.62 1.31 -8.37
N THR A 75 0.31 0.09 -8.74
CA THR A 75 -0.97 -0.52 -8.40
C THR A 75 -0.77 -1.70 -7.46
N LEU A 76 -1.76 -1.96 -6.62
CA LEU A 76 -1.88 -3.16 -5.79
C LEU A 76 -3.35 -3.48 -5.62
N ASP A 77 -3.69 -4.74 -5.33
CA ASP A 77 -5.09 -5.14 -5.14
C ASP A 77 -5.75 -4.37 -4.00
N GLU A 78 -5.17 -4.48 -2.81
CA GLU A 78 -5.62 -3.84 -1.58
C GLU A 78 -4.46 -3.69 -0.60
N LEU A 79 -4.54 -2.72 0.32
CA LEU A 79 -3.61 -2.60 1.43
C LEU A 79 -3.94 -3.65 2.50
N LEU A 80 -2.92 -4.38 2.94
CA LEU A 80 -3.07 -5.35 4.00
C LEU A 80 -2.48 -4.83 5.31
N GLY A 81 -3.14 -5.15 6.41
CA GLY A 81 -2.65 -4.80 7.74
C GLY A 81 -3.14 -3.44 8.23
N SER A 82 -2.28 -2.68 8.92
CA SER A 82 -2.59 -1.37 9.51
C SER A 82 -1.96 -0.19 8.76
N THR A 83 -1.47 -0.42 7.54
CA THR A 83 -0.85 0.61 6.71
C THR A 83 -1.93 1.47 6.06
N THR A 84 -1.70 2.78 5.97
CA THR A 84 -2.56 3.72 5.23
C THR A 84 -2.05 3.90 3.80
N MET A 85 -2.91 4.36 2.88
CA MET A 85 -2.51 4.71 1.51
C MET A 85 -1.34 5.70 1.51
N GLU A 86 -1.41 6.75 2.33
CA GLU A 86 -0.33 7.73 2.49
C GLU A 86 0.97 7.08 2.95
N GLY A 87 0.92 6.25 4.00
CA GLY A 87 2.11 5.58 4.54
C GLY A 87 2.75 4.64 3.53
N PHE A 88 1.94 3.87 2.81
CA PHE A 88 2.44 2.97 1.78
C PHE A 88 2.97 3.73 0.55
N ALA A 89 2.30 4.81 0.12
CA ALA A 89 2.79 5.67 -0.95
C ALA A 89 4.15 6.28 -0.60
N TYR A 90 4.36 6.69 0.66
CA TYR A 90 5.66 7.17 1.14
C TYR A 90 6.76 6.09 1.02
N ASP A 91 6.45 4.87 1.43
CA ASP A 91 7.40 3.74 1.32
C ASP A 91 7.74 3.43 -0.15
N VAL A 92 6.73 3.43 -1.03
CA VAL A 92 6.90 3.22 -2.48
C VAL A 92 7.74 4.33 -3.09
N PHE A 93 7.39 5.59 -2.82
CA PHE A 93 8.08 6.77 -3.37
C PHE A 93 9.58 6.74 -3.03
N ASN A 94 9.91 6.50 -1.76
CA ASN A 94 11.29 6.43 -1.32
C ASN A 94 12.04 5.21 -1.87
N ALA A 95 11.38 4.05 -1.95
CA ALA A 95 12.01 2.84 -2.50
C ALA A 95 12.28 2.96 -4.00
N TRP A 96 11.43 3.71 -4.71
CA TRP A 96 11.59 3.92 -6.15
C TRP A 96 12.63 4.99 -6.47
N GLY A 97 12.75 6.00 -5.62
CA GLY A 97 13.65 7.14 -5.84
C GLY A 97 13.20 7.95 -7.06
N LEU A 98 11.89 8.28 -7.12
CA LEU A 98 11.33 9.04 -8.22
C LEU A 98 11.83 10.49 -8.24
N GLY A 99 12.23 10.96 -9.41
CA GLY A 99 12.74 12.30 -9.63
C GLY A 99 14.25 12.40 -9.49
N SER A 100 14.76 13.63 -9.53
CA SER A 100 16.17 13.92 -9.31
C SER A 100 16.46 14.12 -7.83
N ASP A 101 17.52 13.51 -7.31
CA ASP A 101 17.96 13.65 -5.91
C ASP A 101 18.19 15.13 -5.53
N ASP A 102 18.62 15.96 -6.46
CA ASP A 102 18.89 17.38 -6.23
C ASP A 102 17.63 18.25 -6.28
N LEU A 103 16.61 17.82 -7.02
CA LEU A 103 15.41 18.60 -7.30
C LEU A 103 14.18 18.11 -6.58
N ASP A 104 14.18 16.87 -6.08
CA ASP A 104 13.05 16.23 -5.40
C ASP A 104 11.73 16.44 -6.16
N ASN A 105 11.75 16.11 -7.46
CA ASN A 105 10.72 16.44 -8.44
C ASN A 105 10.01 15.20 -9.03
N GLY A 106 9.87 14.16 -8.19
CA GLY A 106 9.08 12.98 -8.52
C GLY A 106 7.60 13.16 -8.23
N VAL A 107 6.77 12.38 -8.94
CA VAL A 107 5.33 12.21 -8.65
C VAL A 107 4.99 10.73 -8.67
N LEU A 108 4.26 10.26 -7.69
CA LEU A 108 3.74 8.89 -7.58
C LEU A 108 2.22 8.92 -7.56
N LEU A 109 1.59 8.13 -8.41
CA LEU A 109 0.19 7.75 -8.32
C LEU A 109 0.11 6.31 -7.80
N LEU A 110 -0.54 6.10 -6.66
CA LEU A 110 -0.78 4.81 -6.05
C LEU A 110 -2.26 4.45 -6.19
N LEU A 111 -2.56 3.26 -6.69
CA LEU A 111 -3.90 2.77 -6.96
C LEU A 111 -4.14 1.45 -6.23
N ALA A 112 -5.28 1.33 -5.53
CA ALA A 112 -5.73 0.12 -4.85
C ALA A 112 -7.22 -0.13 -5.15
N PRO A 113 -7.55 -0.75 -6.30
CA PRO A 113 -8.93 -0.85 -6.81
C PRO A 113 -9.85 -1.71 -5.94
N ASN A 114 -9.32 -2.64 -5.17
CA ASN A 114 -10.09 -3.55 -4.33
C ASN A 114 -10.14 -3.16 -2.84
N GLU A 115 -9.67 -1.94 -2.49
CA GLU A 115 -9.90 -1.41 -1.16
C GLU A 115 -11.40 -1.30 -0.84
N ALA A 116 -11.71 -1.31 0.45
CA ALA A 116 -13.08 -1.17 0.92
C ALA A 116 -13.75 0.10 0.34
N ASP A 117 -15.06 0.04 0.17
CA ASP A 117 -15.88 1.16 -0.30
C ASP A 117 -15.64 1.60 -1.76
N GLY A 118 -15.05 0.74 -2.60
CA GLY A 118 -14.91 0.99 -4.04
C GLY A 118 -13.50 1.33 -4.49
N GLY A 119 -12.52 0.94 -3.71
CA GLY A 119 -11.12 1.20 -3.98
C GLY A 119 -10.64 2.53 -3.39
N ASP A 120 -9.33 2.72 -3.41
CA ASP A 120 -8.70 3.95 -2.94
C ASP A 120 -7.49 4.28 -3.84
N TYR A 121 -7.12 5.54 -3.90
CA TYR A 121 -5.95 6.02 -4.60
C TYR A 121 -5.28 7.17 -3.85
N TYR A 122 -3.99 7.34 -4.08
CA TYR A 122 -3.21 8.38 -3.45
C TYR A 122 -2.18 8.95 -4.41
N ILE A 123 -2.03 10.27 -4.43
CA ILE A 123 -0.99 10.94 -5.19
C ILE A 123 0.02 11.58 -4.24
N MET A 124 1.31 11.33 -4.50
CA MET A 124 2.42 11.90 -3.76
C MET A 124 3.36 12.64 -4.72
N ARG A 125 3.96 13.71 -4.24
CA ARG A 125 4.98 14.47 -4.95
C ARG A 125 6.18 14.74 -4.06
N GLY A 126 7.33 14.95 -4.67
CA GLY A 126 8.50 15.48 -3.99
C GLY A 126 8.34 16.97 -3.62
N ASP A 127 9.09 17.42 -2.64
CA ASP A 127 9.02 18.79 -2.13
C ASP A 127 9.44 19.83 -3.16
N GLY A 128 10.29 19.47 -4.12
CA GLY A 128 10.70 20.34 -5.22
C GLY A 128 9.57 20.80 -6.14
N LEU A 129 8.43 20.09 -6.11
CA LEU A 129 7.25 20.42 -6.92
C LEU A 129 6.20 21.23 -6.15
N GLU A 130 6.42 21.58 -4.89
CA GLU A 130 5.40 22.21 -4.03
C GLU A 130 4.80 23.48 -4.64
N SER A 131 5.62 24.30 -5.25
CA SER A 131 5.17 25.57 -5.84
C SER A 131 4.38 25.40 -7.13
N GLN A 132 4.61 24.31 -7.88
CA GLN A 132 3.97 24.01 -9.17
C GLN A 132 2.76 23.09 -9.01
N LEU A 133 2.88 22.10 -8.13
CA LEU A 133 1.88 21.08 -7.87
C LEU A 133 1.51 21.08 -6.37
N SER A 134 0.75 22.08 -5.93
CA SER A 134 0.20 22.06 -4.58
C SER A 134 -0.76 20.87 -4.38
N PHE A 135 -0.97 20.43 -3.16
CA PHE A 135 -1.96 19.35 -2.89
C PHE A 135 -3.37 19.71 -3.37
N SER A 136 -3.74 20.99 -3.32
CA SER A 136 -5.01 21.45 -3.91
C SER A 136 -5.04 21.30 -5.42
N THR A 137 -3.92 21.57 -6.11
CA THR A 137 -3.81 21.36 -7.57
C THR A 137 -3.91 19.89 -7.91
N LEU A 138 -3.18 19.02 -7.17
CA LEU A 138 -3.22 17.58 -7.37
C LEU A 138 -4.62 17.01 -7.13
N GLY A 139 -5.31 17.44 -6.05
CA GLY A 139 -6.69 17.05 -5.79
C GLY A 139 -7.63 17.44 -6.94
N SER A 140 -7.50 18.67 -7.47
CA SER A 140 -8.32 19.08 -8.61
C SER A 140 -8.06 18.28 -9.88
N LEU A 141 -6.80 17.86 -10.12
CA LEU A 141 -6.48 17.00 -11.24
C LEU A 141 -7.09 15.60 -11.09
N LEU A 142 -7.04 15.03 -9.88
CA LEU A 142 -7.67 13.73 -9.61
C LEU A 142 -9.20 13.82 -9.77
N ASP A 143 -9.83 14.87 -9.25
CA ASP A 143 -11.28 15.07 -9.39
C ASP A 143 -11.72 15.25 -10.86
N GLU A 144 -10.90 15.90 -11.69
CA GLU A 144 -11.23 16.19 -13.07
C GLU A 144 -10.93 15.01 -14.02
N TYR A 145 -9.76 14.37 -13.84
CA TYR A 145 -9.24 13.42 -14.84
C TYR A 145 -9.28 11.97 -14.40
N MET A 146 -9.36 11.69 -13.11
CA MET A 146 -9.33 10.32 -12.60
C MET A 146 -10.68 9.87 -12.03
N GLU A 147 -11.28 10.64 -11.13
CA GLU A 147 -12.49 10.23 -10.41
C GLU A 147 -13.64 9.79 -11.32
N PRO A 148 -13.95 10.47 -12.46
CA PRO A 148 -15.02 10.06 -13.36
C PRO A 148 -14.83 8.67 -13.97
N TYR A 149 -13.61 8.22 -14.13
CA TYR A 149 -13.24 6.91 -14.69
C TYR A 149 -13.07 5.86 -13.59
N TRP A 150 -12.48 6.25 -12.47
CA TRP A 150 -12.28 5.41 -11.30
C TRP A 150 -13.57 4.76 -10.80
N VAL A 151 -14.61 5.55 -10.61
CA VAL A 151 -15.92 5.06 -10.14
C VAL A 151 -16.59 4.06 -11.09
N ASN A 152 -16.14 3.98 -12.33
CA ASN A 152 -16.63 3.04 -13.34
C ASN A 152 -15.65 1.86 -13.57
N GLY A 153 -14.52 1.83 -12.89
CA GLY A 153 -13.48 0.82 -13.09
C GLY A 153 -12.74 0.93 -14.43
N ASP A 154 -12.75 2.13 -15.05
CA ASP A 154 -12.05 2.41 -16.29
C ASP A 154 -10.69 3.05 -15.99
N TYR A 155 -9.72 2.21 -15.61
CA TYR A 155 -8.42 2.64 -15.15
C TYR A 155 -7.46 3.07 -16.28
N ASP A 156 -7.77 2.70 -17.54
CA ASP A 156 -6.97 3.04 -18.71
C ASP A 156 -7.25 4.45 -19.25
N THR A 157 -8.40 5.02 -18.94
CA THR A 157 -8.83 6.34 -19.44
C THR A 157 -8.63 7.45 -18.40
N GLY A 158 -8.58 7.09 -17.13
CA GLY A 158 -8.46 8.01 -15.98
C GLY A 158 -7.09 8.62 -15.77
#